data_e9934fc2d5b7de382da4f2adf62fe4b7
#
_entry.id   e9934fc2d5b7de382da4f2adf62fe4b7
#
_cell.length_a   1.000
_cell.length_b   1.000
_cell.length_c   1.000
_cell.angle_alpha   90.00
_cell.angle_beta   90.00
_cell.angle_gamma   90.00
#
_symmetry.space_group_name_H-M   'P 1'
#
loop_
_entity.id
_entity.type
_entity.pdbx_description
1 polymer ?
#
loop_
_entity_poly.entity_id
_entity_poly.type
_entity_poly.pdbx_seq_one_letter_code
_entity_poly.pdbx_strand_id
1 'polypeptide(L)'
;MKNTIKIFSAIIYMAAILISSLSFGQMKQESKKTNSAVSASTLKTNMRKLWEDHVIWTRNVILCLVDELPGTDQSVKRLLQNQVDIGNAFKPYYGEEMGKKLTELLYVHINTSAEVVKAAKAGNTAAFDEANKRWYANSDEMSEFLCKANSNWVLADMKMMMEDHLKITTDEANQRIKKDYDADILAFDKINNEILVMADVFSEGIVKQFPEKFKTGGTKLASK
;
A
#
# COMPACT_ATOMS: atom_id res chain seq x y z
N MET A 1 37.80 53.97 3.97
CA MET A 1 38.67 54.35 5.11
C MET A 1 38.63 53.19 6.09
N LYS A 2 39.80 52.59 6.20
CA LYS A 2 40.50 52.02 7.39
C LYS A 2 39.71 51.00 8.25
N ASN A 3 40.01 49.71 8.05
CA ASN A 3 40.94 48.90 8.93
C ASN A 3 40.54 48.85 10.40
N THR A 4 40.24 47.63 10.93
CA THR A 4 41.20 47.02 11.87
C THR A 4 40.86 45.54 12.12
N ILE A 5 41.81 44.67 11.78
CA ILE A 5 41.96 43.29 12.19
C ILE A 5 42.35 43.27 13.69
N LYS A 6 41.76 42.38 14.48
CA LYS A 6 42.38 41.94 15.72
C LYS A 6 42.38 40.40 15.84
N ILE A 7 43.56 39.89 15.68
CA ILE A 7 44.04 38.56 16.01
C ILE A 7 44.10 38.44 17.54
N PHE A 8 43.59 37.36 18.11
CA PHE A 8 44.02 36.89 19.43
C PHE A 8 44.43 35.44 19.39
N SER A 9 45.66 35.28 19.82
CA SER A 9 46.50 34.09 19.86
C SER A 9 46.03 32.98 20.81
N ALA A 10 46.49 31.82 20.46
CA ALA A 10 46.47 30.55 21.15
C ALA A 10 46.96 30.56 22.60
N ILE A 11 46.40 29.68 23.42
CA ILE A 11 47.09 29.04 24.53
C ILE A 11 46.77 27.56 24.51
N ILE A 12 47.81 26.77 24.24
CA ILE A 12 47.84 25.32 24.34
C ILE A 12 48.03 24.97 25.82
N TYR A 13 47.10 24.17 26.37
CA TYR A 13 47.37 23.42 27.61
C TYR A 13 47.38 21.94 27.29
N MET A 14 48.62 21.39 27.33
CA MET A 14 48.89 19.98 27.29
C MET A 14 48.61 19.41 28.68
N ALA A 15 47.59 18.62 28.85
CA ALA A 15 47.42 17.77 30.03
C ALA A 15 47.53 16.31 29.57
N ALA A 16 48.68 15.73 29.84
CA ALA A 16 48.92 14.30 29.70
C ALA A 16 48.14 13.55 30.78
N ILE A 17 47.07 12.83 30.39
CA ILE A 17 46.43 11.87 31.27
C ILE A 17 46.78 10.48 30.75
N LEU A 18 47.55 9.74 31.59
CA LEU A 18 47.74 8.30 31.46
C LEU A 18 46.39 7.60 31.51
N ILE A 19 45.96 7.09 30.39
CA ILE A 19 44.79 6.18 30.31
C ILE A 19 45.35 4.76 30.33
N SER A 20 45.21 4.12 31.49
CA SER A 20 45.36 2.68 31.64
C SER A 20 44.45 1.94 30.66
N SER A 21 45.04 1.08 29.86
CA SER A 21 44.39 0.18 28.92
C SER A 21 43.44 -0.80 29.62
N LEU A 22 42.18 -0.44 29.76
CA LEU A 22 41.11 -1.40 30.02
C LEU A 22 40.68 -1.96 28.66
N SER A 23 41.06 -3.19 28.40
CA SER A 23 40.60 -3.97 27.27
C SER A 23 39.10 -4.16 27.40
N PHE A 24 38.31 -3.30 26.75
CA PHE A 24 36.89 -3.55 26.50
C PHE A 24 36.80 -4.63 25.42
N GLY A 25 36.59 -5.86 25.86
CA GLY A 25 36.22 -6.93 24.96
C GLY A 25 34.96 -6.49 24.17
N GLN A 26 35.14 -6.25 22.89
CA GLN A 26 34.03 -6.10 21.94
C GLN A 26 33.23 -7.42 21.95
N MET A 27 32.18 -7.48 22.75
CA MET A 27 31.13 -8.45 22.56
C MET A 27 30.48 -8.10 21.22
N LYS A 28 30.90 -8.83 20.16
CA LYS A 28 30.22 -8.87 18.88
C LYS A 28 28.83 -9.44 19.16
N GLN A 29 27.88 -8.54 19.40
CA GLN A 29 26.46 -8.90 19.44
C GLN A 29 26.07 -9.26 18.02
N GLU A 30 26.24 -10.53 17.66
CA GLU A 30 25.58 -11.09 16.49
C GLU A 30 24.08 -10.92 16.71
N SER A 31 23.53 -9.90 16.13
CA SER A 31 22.10 -9.76 15.93
C SER A 31 21.65 -11.00 15.13
N LYS A 32 21.30 -12.07 15.83
CA LYS A 32 20.48 -13.13 15.28
C LYS A 32 19.24 -12.43 14.74
N LYS A 33 19.16 -12.23 13.43
CA LYS A 33 17.90 -11.97 12.73
C LYS A 33 17.02 -13.17 13.06
N THR A 34 16.32 -13.11 14.16
CA THR A 34 15.18 -13.98 14.40
C THR A 34 14.18 -13.59 13.33
N ASN A 35 14.06 -14.42 12.28
CA ASN A 35 12.88 -14.40 11.42
C ASN A 35 11.70 -14.74 12.33
N SER A 36 11.22 -13.75 13.08
CA SER A 36 9.97 -13.83 13.79
C SER A 36 8.90 -14.03 12.73
N ALA A 37 8.33 -15.22 12.68
CA ALA A 37 7.21 -15.51 11.80
C ALA A 37 6.14 -14.42 12.06
N VAL A 38 5.74 -13.72 11.01
CA VAL A 38 4.66 -12.73 11.10
C VAL A 38 3.41 -13.48 11.51
N SER A 39 2.70 -13.04 12.55
CA SER A 39 1.45 -13.69 12.95
C SER A 39 0.37 -13.47 11.89
N ALA A 40 -0.60 -14.38 11.79
CA ALA A 40 -1.76 -14.22 10.91
C ALA A 40 -2.52 -12.90 11.22
N SER A 41 -2.60 -12.53 12.50
CA SER A 41 -3.18 -11.24 12.92
C SER A 41 -2.39 -10.05 12.41
N THR A 42 -1.06 -10.10 12.46
CA THR A 42 -0.20 -9.04 11.93
C THR A 42 -0.35 -8.92 10.42
N LEU A 43 -0.40 -10.04 9.68
CA LEU A 43 -0.67 -10.02 8.24
C LEU A 43 -2.00 -9.33 7.95
N LYS A 44 -3.08 -9.74 8.64
CA LYS A 44 -4.41 -9.16 8.46
C LYS A 44 -4.41 -7.65 8.72
N THR A 45 -3.79 -7.19 9.80
CA THR A 45 -3.67 -5.76 10.12
C THR A 45 -2.89 -5.00 9.04
N ASN A 46 -1.79 -5.55 8.55
CA ASN A 46 -0.98 -4.91 7.51
C ASN A 46 -1.72 -4.86 6.17
N MET A 47 -2.43 -5.92 5.80
CA MET A 47 -3.25 -5.96 4.58
C MET A 47 -4.37 -4.92 4.66
N ARG A 48 -5.11 -4.87 5.77
CA ARG A 48 -6.15 -3.85 5.97
C ARG A 48 -5.59 -2.43 5.81
N LYS A 49 -4.44 -2.14 6.43
CA LYS A 49 -3.81 -0.82 6.30
C LYS A 49 -3.45 -0.50 4.84
N LEU A 50 -2.86 -1.43 4.09
CA LEU A 50 -2.46 -1.21 2.70
C LEU A 50 -3.66 -0.94 1.79
N TRP A 51 -4.73 -1.71 1.96
CA TRP A 51 -5.94 -1.57 1.15
C TRP A 51 -6.79 -0.38 1.58
N GLU A 52 -6.82 -0.03 2.87
CA GLU A 52 -7.41 1.23 3.35
C GLU A 52 -6.64 2.44 2.80
N ASP A 53 -5.29 2.43 2.84
CA ASP A 53 -4.46 3.46 2.21
C ASP A 53 -4.77 3.58 0.70
N HIS A 54 -5.09 2.46 0.02
CA HIS A 54 -5.47 2.47 -1.38
C HIS A 54 -6.73 3.31 -1.63
N VAL A 55 -7.81 3.08 -0.91
CA VAL A 55 -9.06 3.83 -1.11
C VAL A 55 -8.97 5.27 -0.60
N ILE A 56 -8.23 5.53 0.49
CA ILE A 56 -7.98 6.89 0.98
C ILE A 56 -7.23 7.72 -0.06
N TRP A 57 -6.16 7.17 -0.67
CA TRP A 57 -5.41 7.90 -1.69
C TRP A 57 -6.16 7.97 -3.03
N THR A 58 -7.00 6.98 -3.36
CA THR A 58 -7.91 7.04 -4.50
C THR A 58 -8.91 8.19 -4.33
N ARG A 59 -9.55 8.30 -3.15
CA ARG A 59 -10.39 9.45 -2.82
C ARG A 59 -9.66 10.77 -3.00
N ASN A 60 -8.44 10.88 -2.47
CA ASN A 60 -7.64 12.09 -2.60
C ASN A 60 -7.40 12.46 -4.08
N VAL A 61 -7.11 11.48 -4.94
CA VAL A 61 -6.93 11.69 -6.38
C VAL A 61 -8.26 12.10 -7.03
N ILE A 62 -9.39 11.48 -6.68
CA ILE A 62 -10.72 11.86 -7.17
C ILE A 62 -11.01 13.33 -6.83
N LEU A 63 -10.84 13.74 -5.57
CA LEU A 63 -11.05 15.12 -5.14
C LEU A 63 -10.15 16.09 -5.92
N CYS A 64 -8.86 15.77 -6.04
CA CYS A 64 -7.91 16.59 -6.79
C CYS A 64 -8.28 16.73 -8.27
N LEU A 65 -8.70 15.63 -8.93
CA LEU A 65 -9.06 15.66 -10.34
C LEU A 65 -10.39 16.38 -10.58
N VAL A 66 -11.39 16.16 -9.73
CA VAL A 66 -12.72 16.75 -9.91
C VAL A 66 -12.72 18.24 -9.57
N ASP A 67 -12.08 18.62 -8.48
CA ASP A 67 -12.07 20.03 -8.00
C ASP A 67 -10.86 20.84 -8.48
N GLU A 68 -9.98 20.26 -9.33
CA GLU A 68 -8.78 20.91 -9.87
C GLU A 68 -7.83 21.44 -8.77
N LEU A 69 -7.65 20.64 -7.72
CA LEU A 69 -6.86 21.05 -6.57
C LEU A 69 -5.35 21.03 -6.88
N PRO A 70 -4.58 21.94 -6.27
CA PRO A 70 -3.12 21.87 -6.35
C PRO A 70 -2.62 20.59 -5.66
N GLY A 71 -1.51 20.01 -6.16
CA GLY A 71 -0.94 18.77 -5.60
C GLY A 71 -1.50 17.49 -6.17
N THR A 72 -2.27 17.54 -7.25
CA THR A 72 -2.80 16.35 -7.95
C THR A 72 -1.70 15.35 -8.30
N ASP A 73 -0.57 15.81 -8.87
CA ASP A 73 0.54 14.93 -9.24
C ASP A 73 1.16 14.24 -8.03
N GLN A 74 1.25 14.92 -6.89
CA GLN A 74 1.77 14.35 -5.65
C GLN A 74 0.82 13.28 -5.10
N SER A 75 -0.49 13.51 -5.15
CA SER A 75 -1.51 12.54 -4.75
C SER A 75 -1.48 11.31 -5.64
N VAL A 76 -1.40 11.47 -6.95
CA VAL A 76 -1.25 10.36 -7.91
C VAL A 76 0.04 9.58 -7.64
N LYS A 77 1.17 10.26 -7.46
CA LYS A 77 2.45 9.61 -7.13
C LYS A 77 2.36 8.79 -5.84
N ARG A 78 1.69 9.32 -4.80
CA ARG A 78 1.51 8.59 -3.55
C ARG A 78 0.60 7.37 -3.71
N LEU A 79 -0.47 7.49 -4.48
CA LEU A 79 -1.35 6.36 -4.80
C LEU A 79 -0.59 5.28 -5.59
N LEU A 80 0.20 5.65 -6.59
CA LEU A 80 1.04 4.70 -7.32
C LEU A 80 2.09 4.02 -6.43
N GLN A 81 2.66 4.73 -5.44
CA GLN A 81 3.55 4.11 -4.46
C GLN A 81 2.82 3.05 -3.61
N ASN A 82 1.55 3.26 -3.27
CA ASN A 82 0.77 2.26 -2.55
C ASN A 82 0.62 0.95 -3.36
N GLN A 83 0.56 1.01 -4.70
CA GLN A 83 0.53 -0.19 -5.54
C GLN A 83 1.83 -1.01 -5.43
N VAL A 84 2.97 -0.33 -5.31
CA VAL A 84 4.27 -0.97 -5.03
C VAL A 84 4.25 -1.63 -3.64
N ASP A 85 3.71 -0.92 -2.65
CA ASP A 85 3.64 -1.41 -1.27
C ASP A 85 2.74 -2.66 -1.18
N ILE A 86 1.60 -2.68 -1.89
CA ILE A 86 0.72 -3.86 -2.00
C ILE A 86 1.46 -5.02 -2.67
N GLY A 87 2.07 -4.82 -3.84
CA GLY A 87 2.83 -5.88 -4.53
C GLY A 87 3.95 -6.45 -3.65
N ASN A 88 4.65 -5.59 -2.91
CA ASN A 88 5.70 -6.01 -1.98
C ASN A 88 5.16 -6.86 -0.81
N ALA A 89 3.93 -6.62 -0.36
CA ALA A 89 3.31 -7.41 0.70
C ALA A 89 3.00 -8.85 0.27
N PHE A 90 2.84 -9.12 -1.02
CA PHE A 90 2.62 -10.45 -1.56
C PHE A 90 3.94 -11.24 -1.79
N LYS A 91 5.06 -10.55 -2.03
CA LYS A 91 6.36 -11.20 -2.33
C LYS A 91 6.83 -12.25 -1.32
N PRO A 92 6.68 -12.09 0.01
CA PRO A 92 7.10 -13.09 0.99
C PRO A 92 6.40 -14.45 0.84
N TYR A 93 5.24 -14.45 0.19
CA TYR A 93 4.39 -15.63 0.00
C TYR A 93 4.49 -16.22 -1.40
N TYR A 94 4.49 -15.36 -2.42
CA TYR A 94 4.37 -15.75 -3.82
C TYR A 94 5.64 -15.49 -4.66
N GLY A 95 6.67 -14.86 -4.08
CA GLY A 95 7.92 -14.55 -4.77
C GLY A 95 7.92 -13.20 -5.48
N GLU A 96 9.11 -12.79 -5.95
CA GLU A 96 9.35 -11.46 -6.55
C GLU A 96 8.53 -11.23 -7.82
N GLU A 97 8.49 -12.21 -8.73
CA GLU A 97 7.82 -12.07 -10.03
C GLU A 97 6.30 -11.86 -9.86
N MET A 98 5.68 -12.60 -8.94
CA MET A 98 4.26 -12.43 -8.66
C MET A 98 3.96 -11.04 -8.08
N GLY A 99 4.73 -10.59 -7.09
CA GLY A 99 4.53 -9.27 -6.51
C GLY A 99 4.76 -8.15 -7.52
N LYS A 100 5.73 -8.28 -8.42
CA LYS A 100 5.97 -7.34 -9.51
C LYS A 100 4.79 -7.30 -10.51
N LYS A 101 4.32 -8.47 -10.96
CA LYS A 101 3.17 -8.53 -11.89
C LYS A 101 1.90 -7.96 -11.25
N LEU A 102 1.66 -8.20 -9.96
CA LEU A 102 0.55 -7.58 -9.24
C LEU A 102 0.68 -6.05 -9.22
N THR A 103 1.87 -5.51 -8.95
CA THR A 103 2.13 -4.06 -9.02
C THR A 103 1.82 -3.50 -10.42
N GLU A 104 2.23 -4.19 -11.49
CA GLU A 104 1.97 -3.78 -12.87
C GLU A 104 0.47 -3.74 -13.18
N LEU A 105 -0.27 -4.76 -12.76
CA LEU A 105 -1.73 -4.82 -12.93
C LEU A 105 -2.44 -3.70 -12.15
N LEU A 106 -2.00 -3.43 -10.93
CA LEU A 106 -2.52 -2.34 -10.11
C LEU A 106 -2.19 -0.96 -10.72
N TYR A 107 -1.02 -0.78 -11.35
CA TYR A 107 -0.70 0.46 -12.07
C TYR A 107 -1.65 0.69 -13.26
N VAL A 108 -1.95 -0.36 -14.03
CA VAL A 108 -2.94 -0.27 -15.11
C VAL A 108 -4.30 0.11 -14.53
N HIS A 109 -4.69 -0.52 -13.40
CA HIS A 109 -5.93 -0.25 -12.69
C HIS A 109 -6.08 1.23 -12.33
N ILE A 110 -5.09 1.81 -11.67
CA ILE A 110 -5.11 3.22 -11.23
C ILE A 110 -5.10 4.19 -12.41
N ASN A 111 -4.26 3.94 -13.42
CA ASN A 111 -4.20 4.84 -14.58
C ASN A 111 -5.52 4.85 -15.35
N THR A 112 -6.13 3.66 -15.54
CA THR A 112 -7.41 3.55 -16.25
C THR A 112 -8.55 4.16 -15.43
N SER A 113 -8.59 3.99 -14.10
CA SER A 113 -9.58 4.65 -13.24
C SER A 113 -9.50 6.18 -13.32
N ALA A 114 -8.29 6.74 -13.38
CA ALA A 114 -8.10 8.19 -13.56
C ALA A 114 -8.63 8.67 -14.92
N GLU A 115 -8.55 7.86 -15.99
CA GLU A 115 -9.15 8.17 -17.29
C GLU A 115 -10.69 8.16 -17.19
N VAL A 116 -11.28 7.18 -16.47
CA VAL A 116 -12.72 7.11 -16.20
C VAL A 116 -13.20 8.39 -15.50
N VAL A 117 -12.52 8.80 -14.41
CA VAL A 117 -12.89 10.03 -13.67
C VAL A 117 -12.79 11.28 -14.54
N LYS A 118 -11.70 11.42 -15.32
CA LYS A 118 -11.50 12.56 -16.22
C LYS A 118 -12.56 12.63 -17.32
N ALA A 119 -12.92 11.48 -17.92
CA ALA A 119 -13.94 11.40 -18.96
C ALA A 119 -15.34 11.71 -18.39
N ALA A 120 -15.66 11.21 -17.20
CA ALA A 120 -16.89 11.52 -16.49
C ALA A 120 -17.02 13.01 -16.20
N LYS A 121 -15.97 13.64 -15.65
CA LYS A 121 -15.91 15.08 -15.37
C LYS A 121 -16.11 15.91 -16.62
N ALA A 122 -15.52 15.50 -17.75
CA ALA A 122 -15.65 16.20 -19.03
C ALA A 122 -17.02 15.97 -19.71
N GLY A 123 -17.89 15.09 -19.19
CA GLY A 123 -19.14 14.70 -19.84
C GLY A 123 -18.93 13.94 -21.16
N ASN A 124 -17.74 13.36 -21.36
CA ASN A 124 -17.39 12.64 -22.57
C ASN A 124 -17.77 11.15 -22.45
N THR A 125 -19.02 10.83 -22.80
CA THR A 125 -19.57 9.47 -22.68
C THR A 125 -18.76 8.44 -23.46
N ALA A 126 -18.31 8.74 -24.67
CA ALA A 126 -17.55 7.78 -25.49
C ALA A 126 -16.19 7.44 -24.86
N ALA A 127 -15.47 8.44 -24.35
CA ALA A 127 -14.20 8.23 -23.63
C ALA A 127 -14.43 7.51 -22.29
N PHE A 128 -15.54 7.80 -21.61
CA PHE A 128 -15.92 7.12 -20.38
C PHE A 128 -16.17 5.63 -20.64
N ASP A 129 -16.99 5.28 -21.60
CA ASP A 129 -17.32 3.89 -21.93
C ASP A 129 -16.09 3.09 -22.32
N GLU A 130 -15.19 3.68 -23.13
CA GLU A 130 -13.95 3.03 -23.55
C GLU A 130 -12.98 2.82 -22.35
N ALA A 131 -12.77 3.83 -21.52
CA ALA A 131 -11.93 3.70 -20.33
C ALA A 131 -12.53 2.71 -19.32
N ASN A 132 -13.82 2.79 -19.08
CA ASN A 132 -14.54 1.91 -18.17
C ASN A 132 -14.44 0.44 -18.61
N LYS A 133 -14.64 0.15 -19.90
CA LYS A 133 -14.45 -1.20 -20.46
C LYS A 133 -13.04 -1.75 -20.20
N ARG A 134 -11.99 -0.93 -20.38
CA ARG A 134 -10.61 -1.34 -20.09
C ARG A 134 -10.38 -1.55 -18.61
N TRP A 135 -11.00 -0.75 -17.76
CA TRP A 135 -10.87 -0.85 -16.31
C TRP A 135 -11.49 -2.16 -15.78
N TYR A 136 -12.70 -2.52 -16.27
CA TYR A 136 -13.34 -3.80 -15.93
C TYR A 136 -12.54 -5.00 -16.48
N ALA A 137 -12.02 -4.92 -17.70
CA ALA A 137 -11.17 -5.97 -18.25
C ALA A 137 -9.89 -6.18 -17.42
N ASN A 138 -9.28 -5.09 -16.92
CA ASN A 138 -8.12 -5.17 -16.02
C ASN A 138 -8.50 -5.81 -14.67
N SER A 139 -9.67 -5.51 -14.10
CA SER A 139 -10.14 -6.14 -12.87
C SER A 139 -10.36 -7.64 -13.01
N ASP A 140 -10.88 -8.07 -14.17
CA ASP A 140 -11.01 -9.48 -14.53
C ASP A 140 -9.64 -10.17 -14.63
N GLU A 141 -8.65 -9.54 -15.30
CA GLU A 141 -7.28 -10.04 -15.40
C GLU A 141 -6.64 -10.19 -14.01
N MET A 142 -6.84 -9.20 -13.12
CA MET A 142 -6.34 -9.27 -11.75
C MET A 142 -6.99 -10.40 -10.96
N SER A 143 -8.30 -10.59 -11.07
CA SER A 143 -9.02 -11.68 -10.40
C SER A 143 -8.50 -13.04 -10.85
N GLU A 144 -8.35 -13.24 -12.15
CA GLU A 144 -7.81 -14.49 -12.72
C GLU A 144 -6.36 -14.73 -12.30
N PHE A 145 -5.54 -13.69 -12.32
CA PHE A 145 -4.13 -13.76 -11.89
C PHE A 145 -4.01 -14.17 -10.41
N LEU A 146 -4.79 -13.56 -9.53
CA LEU A 146 -4.79 -13.85 -8.10
C LEU A 146 -5.31 -15.27 -7.81
N CYS A 147 -6.44 -15.65 -8.40
CA CYS A 147 -7.02 -16.98 -8.21
C CYS A 147 -6.13 -18.10 -8.76
N LYS A 148 -5.37 -17.84 -9.83
CA LYS A 148 -4.36 -18.80 -10.32
C LYS A 148 -3.20 -18.98 -9.34
N ALA A 149 -2.84 -17.96 -8.58
CA ALA A 149 -1.79 -18.02 -7.57
C ALA A 149 -2.27 -18.68 -6.27
N ASN A 150 -3.57 -18.58 -5.95
CA ASN A 150 -4.13 -19.11 -4.71
C ASN A 150 -5.54 -19.68 -4.93
N SER A 151 -5.66 -21.00 -4.88
CA SER A 151 -6.92 -21.72 -5.06
C SER A 151 -7.94 -21.55 -3.92
N ASN A 152 -7.55 -20.88 -2.81
CA ASN A 152 -8.50 -20.52 -1.76
C ASN A 152 -9.32 -19.27 -2.11
N TRP A 153 -8.94 -18.55 -3.17
CA TRP A 153 -9.73 -17.45 -3.74
C TRP A 153 -10.59 -17.99 -4.88
N VAL A 154 -11.90 -17.94 -4.70
CA VAL A 154 -12.87 -18.43 -5.70
C VAL A 154 -13.03 -17.35 -6.77
N LEU A 155 -12.84 -17.70 -8.04
CA LEU A 155 -12.80 -16.71 -9.14
C LEU A 155 -14.11 -15.91 -9.26
N ALA A 156 -15.27 -16.56 -9.10
CA ALA A 156 -16.55 -15.87 -9.17
C ALA A 156 -16.69 -14.82 -8.06
N ASP A 157 -16.28 -15.15 -6.84
CA ASP A 157 -16.35 -14.25 -5.69
C ASP A 157 -15.37 -13.08 -5.86
N MET A 158 -14.15 -13.35 -6.36
CA MET A 158 -13.16 -12.33 -6.64
C MET A 158 -13.63 -11.34 -7.72
N LYS A 159 -14.22 -11.85 -8.82
CA LYS A 159 -14.77 -10.99 -9.89
C LYS A 159 -15.91 -10.13 -9.36
N MET A 160 -16.83 -10.71 -8.61
CA MET A 160 -17.95 -9.96 -8.01
C MET A 160 -17.45 -8.85 -7.06
N MET A 161 -16.49 -9.16 -6.19
CA MET A 161 -15.90 -8.21 -5.25
C MET A 161 -15.19 -7.06 -5.98
N MET A 162 -14.42 -7.37 -7.03
CA MET A 162 -13.77 -6.35 -7.87
C MET A 162 -14.80 -5.50 -8.64
N GLU A 163 -15.85 -6.11 -9.18
CA GLU A 163 -16.93 -5.37 -9.87
C GLU A 163 -17.62 -4.38 -8.92
N ASP A 164 -17.97 -4.81 -7.71
CA ASP A 164 -18.56 -3.95 -6.68
C ASP A 164 -17.61 -2.80 -6.31
N HIS A 165 -16.33 -3.09 -6.18
CA HIS A 165 -15.29 -2.08 -5.93
C HIS A 165 -15.28 -0.99 -7.01
N LEU A 166 -15.24 -1.37 -8.28
CA LEU A 166 -15.24 -0.42 -9.40
C LEU A 166 -16.51 0.42 -9.43
N LYS A 167 -17.66 -0.22 -9.21
CA LYS A 167 -18.95 0.42 -9.22
C LYS A 167 -19.09 1.47 -8.11
N ILE A 168 -18.69 1.13 -6.87
CA ILE A 168 -18.76 2.06 -5.74
C ILE A 168 -17.77 3.22 -5.93
N THR A 169 -16.56 2.96 -6.44
CA THR A 169 -15.57 4.00 -6.76
C THR A 169 -16.08 4.95 -7.85
N THR A 170 -16.77 4.41 -8.88
CA THR A 170 -17.40 5.22 -9.92
C THR A 170 -18.53 6.08 -9.36
N ASP A 171 -19.33 5.52 -8.43
CA ASP A 171 -20.40 6.26 -7.76
C ASP A 171 -19.83 7.42 -6.94
N GLU A 172 -18.81 7.20 -6.14
CA GLU A 172 -18.10 8.24 -5.39
C GLU A 172 -17.67 9.41 -6.29
N ALA A 173 -16.99 9.10 -7.40
CA ALA A 173 -16.53 10.11 -8.35
C ALA A 173 -17.73 10.87 -8.99
N ASN A 174 -18.78 10.18 -9.34
CA ASN A 174 -19.98 10.78 -9.93
C ASN A 174 -20.72 11.70 -8.96
N GLN A 175 -20.86 11.32 -7.69
CA GLN A 175 -21.47 12.18 -6.68
C GLN A 175 -20.63 13.44 -6.42
N ARG A 176 -19.30 13.29 -6.42
CA ARG A 176 -18.39 14.44 -6.32
C ARG A 176 -18.52 15.39 -7.50
N ILE A 177 -18.61 14.89 -8.75
CA ILE A 177 -18.81 15.67 -9.96
C ILE A 177 -20.14 16.44 -9.91
N LYS A 178 -21.21 15.81 -9.39
CA LYS A 178 -22.52 16.46 -9.19
C LYS A 178 -22.55 17.46 -8.05
N LYS A 179 -21.50 17.52 -7.23
CA LYS A 179 -21.42 18.30 -5.98
C LYS A 179 -22.44 17.87 -4.93
N ASP A 180 -22.86 16.61 -4.98
CA ASP A 180 -23.66 15.98 -3.92
C ASP A 180 -22.68 15.41 -2.87
N TYR A 181 -22.23 16.30 -1.99
CA TYR A 181 -21.18 15.98 -1.01
C TYR A 181 -21.63 14.98 0.05
N ASP A 182 -22.90 14.94 0.40
CA ASP A 182 -23.44 13.96 1.34
C ASP A 182 -23.42 12.56 0.71
N ALA A 183 -23.87 12.42 -0.54
CA ALA A 183 -23.82 11.17 -1.27
C ALA A 183 -22.37 10.72 -1.59
N ASP A 184 -21.47 11.66 -1.88
CA ASP A 184 -20.03 11.42 -2.05
C ASP A 184 -19.43 10.79 -0.77
N ILE A 185 -19.69 11.35 0.41
CA ILE A 185 -19.20 10.82 1.70
C ILE A 185 -19.78 9.42 1.96
N LEU A 186 -21.08 9.21 1.71
CA LEU A 186 -21.70 7.89 1.86
C LEU A 186 -21.13 6.84 0.92
N ALA A 187 -20.76 7.22 -0.31
CA ALA A 187 -20.08 6.33 -1.25
C ALA A 187 -18.68 5.96 -0.75
N PHE A 188 -17.94 6.94 -0.20
CA PHE A 188 -16.64 6.68 0.41
C PHE A 188 -16.73 5.74 1.61
N ASP A 189 -17.71 5.91 2.49
CA ASP A 189 -17.91 4.99 3.63
C ASP A 189 -18.17 3.55 3.14
N LYS A 190 -18.92 3.38 2.05
CA LYS A 190 -19.16 2.07 1.44
C LYS A 190 -17.89 1.44 0.89
N ILE A 191 -17.09 2.20 0.11
CA ILE A 191 -15.86 1.66 -0.47
C ILE A 191 -14.82 1.35 0.60
N ASN A 192 -14.75 2.15 1.66
CA ASN A 192 -13.85 1.90 2.77
C ASN A 192 -14.22 0.62 3.53
N ASN A 193 -15.49 0.34 3.73
CA ASN A 193 -15.93 -0.91 4.34
C ASN A 193 -15.69 -2.11 3.42
N GLU A 194 -15.97 -1.97 2.12
CA GLU A 194 -15.76 -3.02 1.11
C GLU A 194 -14.29 -3.42 1.03
N ILE A 195 -13.37 -2.46 0.94
CA ILE A 195 -11.93 -2.72 0.80
C ILE A 195 -11.34 -3.44 2.01
N LEU A 196 -11.88 -3.22 3.20
CA LEU A 196 -11.46 -3.95 4.40
C LEU A 196 -11.89 -5.42 4.35
N VAL A 197 -13.06 -5.71 3.77
CA VAL A 197 -13.50 -7.10 3.51
C VAL A 197 -12.58 -7.75 2.48
N MET A 198 -12.25 -7.06 1.39
CA MET A 198 -11.29 -7.52 0.39
C MET A 198 -9.93 -7.84 1.01
N ALA A 199 -9.40 -6.96 1.86
CA ALA A 199 -8.15 -7.17 2.58
C ALA A 199 -8.19 -8.41 3.48
N ASP A 200 -9.33 -8.67 4.12
CA ASP A 200 -9.55 -9.88 4.92
C ASP A 200 -9.53 -11.14 4.06
N VAL A 201 -10.22 -11.15 2.92
CA VAL A 201 -10.22 -12.27 1.96
C VAL A 201 -8.80 -12.57 1.49
N PHE A 202 -8.00 -11.55 1.14
CA PHE A 202 -6.60 -11.75 0.74
C PHE A 202 -5.76 -12.36 1.86
N SER A 203 -5.82 -11.77 3.06
CA SER A 203 -5.02 -12.25 4.19
C SER A 203 -5.40 -13.67 4.62
N GLU A 204 -6.69 -14.00 4.65
CA GLU A 204 -7.18 -15.34 4.99
C GLU A 204 -6.77 -16.38 3.96
N GLY A 205 -6.86 -16.07 2.67
CA GLY A 205 -6.39 -16.94 1.60
C GLY A 205 -4.90 -17.24 1.70
N ILE A 206 -4.07 -16.21 1.98
CA ILE A 206 -2.62 -16.37 2.21
C ILE A 206 -2.36 -17.29 3.41
N VAL A 207 -3.04 -17.08 4.54
CA VAL A 207 -2.88 -17.91 5.74
C VAL A 207 -3.27 -19.37 5.48
N LYS A 208 -4.36 -19.58 4.73
CA LYS A 208 -4.81 -20.92 4.34
C LYS A 208 -3.81 -21.65 3.44
N GLN A 209 -3.16 -20.93 2.52
CA GLN A 209 -2.20 -21.52 1.58
C GLN A 209 -0.83 -21.78 2.20
N PHE A 210 -0.40 -20.94 3.15
CA PHE A 210 0.93 -20.99 3.77
C PHE A 210 0.86 -21.10 5.30
N PRO A 211 0.13 -22.09 5.87
CA PRO A 211 -0.09 -22.16 7.31
C PRO A 211 1.20 -22.33 8.11
N GLU A 212 2.25 -22.89 7.51
CA GLU A 212 3.56 -23.07 8.13
C GLU A 212 4.28 -21.74 8.39
N LYS A 213 3.99 -20.69 7.62
CA LYS A 213 4.59 -19.36 7.80
C LYS A 213 4.00 -18.62 9.01
N PHE A 214 2.86 -19.06 9.53
CA PHE A 214 2.10 -18.42 10.60
C PHE A 214 2.05 -19.21 11.91
N LYS A 215 2.61 -20.43 11.94
CA LYS A 215 2.70 -21.19 13.17
C LYS A 215 3.67 -20.49 14.13
N THR A 216 3.15 -19.93 15.21
CA THR A 216 3.99 -19.54 16.35
C THR A 216 4.72 -20.79 16.82
N GLY A 217 6.05 -20.71 16.91
CA GLY A 217 6.85 -21.80 17.51
C GLY A 217 6.29 -22.10 18.90
N GLY A 218 5.56 -23.20 19.01
CA GLY A 218 5.09 -23.67 20.30
C GLY A 218 6.31 -23.92 21.18
N THR A 219 6.48 -23.14 22.22
CA THR A 219 7.36 -23.44 23.32
C THR A 219 6.91 -24.79 23.87
N LYS A 220 7.62 -25.88 23.53
CA LYS A 220 7.46 -27.14 24.24
C LYS A 220 7.80 -26.83 25.70
N LEU A 221 6.80 -26.62 26.53
CA LEU A 221 6.96 -26.76 27.96
C LEU A 221 7.48 -28.17 28.18
N ALA A 222 8.76 -28.28 28.51
CA ALA A 222 9.34 -29.52 28.95
C ALA A 222 8.59 -29.92 30.24
N SER A 223 7.74 -30.94 30.15
CA SER A 223 7.20 -31.60 31.32
C SER A 223 8.39 -32.28 32.04
N LYS A 224 8.70 -31.79 33.22
CA LYS A 224 9.52 -32.49 34.20
C LYS A 224 8.66 -33.46 34.95
#